data_708fe5ba0cb2b529b5cf5c8cf1ab9da8
#
_entry.id   708fe5ba0cb2b529b5cf5c8cf1ab9da8
#
_cell.length_a   1.000
_cell.length_b   1.000
_cell.length_c   1.000
_cell.angle_alpha   90.00
_cell.angle_beta   90.00
_cell.angle_gamma   90.00
#
_symmetry.space_group_name_H-M   'P 1'
#
loop_
_entity.id
_entity.type
_entity.pdbx_description
1 polymer ?
#
loop_
_entity_poly.entity_id
_entity_poly.type
_entity_poly.pdbx_seq_one_letter_code
_entity_poly.pdbx_strand_id
1 'polypeptide(L)'
;MSSNTSSGGGPSVVWSVLKGKKVKTNDGKELGEIKEFTQNYVKVEKGTLKKESYWIPKYVADAYDGHTLWLLISDQEVLERFKFGEKEGEFMEAPSSEQYSKDFETFKGSPSGKDREYRSDLEENIRVVENYENIRSYK
;
A
#
# COMPACT_ATOMS: atom_id res chain seq x y z
N MET A 1 4.58 27.55 1.47
CA MET A 1 4.74 27.06 1.60
C MET A 1 4.55 26.28 1.91
N SER A 2 4.65 25.72 1.76
CA SER A 2 4.57 24.96 1.96
C SER A 2 4.61 24.25 2.48
N SER A 3 4.70 23.68 2.57
CA SER A 3 4.70 22.91 3.01
C SER A 3 4.68 22.20 3.42
N ASN A 4 4.90 21.67 3.51
CA ASN A 4 4.91 20.75 3.92
C ASN A 4 5.05 20.23 4.66
N THR A 5 4.95 20.32 4.96
CA THR A 5 5.23 19.68 5.41
C THR A 5 4.96 18.48 6.00
N SER A 6 4.87 17.58 5.57
CA SER A 6 4.62 16.23 5.99
C SER A 6 5.77 15.74 6.79
N SER A 7 5.55 14.69 7.53
CA SER A 7 6.57 14.12 8.34
C SER A 7 7.70 13.68 7.45
N GLY A 8 8.86 14.06 7.77
CA GLY A 8 10.03 13.73 7.02
C GLY A 8 10.33 14.67 5.90
N GLY A 9 9.41 15.51 5.53
CA GLY A 9 9.61 16.41 4.44
C GLY A 9 9.84 15.67 3.13
N GLY A 10 10.43 16.34 2.20
CA GLY A 10 10.73 15.76 0.92
C GLY A 10 9.54 15.70 -0.02
N PRO A 11 9.77 15.22 -1.23
CA PRO A 11 8.72 15.20 -2.23
C PRO A 11 7.59 14.25 -1.87
N SER A 12 6.39 14.62 -2.28
CA SER A 12 5.23 13.77 -2.10
C SER A 12 4.19 14.12 -3.14
N VAL A 13 3.25 13.20 -3.35
CA VAL A 13 2.12 13.44 -4.24
C VAL A 13 0.86 12.96 -3.55
N VAL A 14 -0.27 13.55 -3.91
CA VAL A 14 -1.53 13.08 -3.33
C VAL A 14 -1.80 11.68 -3.82
N TRP A 15 -2.47 10.89 -2.99
CA TRP A 15 -2.71 9.49 -3.29
C TRP A 15 -3.40 9.27 -4.63
N SER A 16 -4.31 10.15 -5.01
CA SER A 16 -5.08 9.93 -6.23
C SER A 16 -4.23 9.93 -7.50
N VAL A 17 -3.03 10.49 -7.45
CA VAL A 17 -2.10 10.45 -8.57
C VAL A 17 -1.72 9.01 -8.92
N LEU A 18 -1.82 8.13 -7.95
CA LEU A 18 -1.38 6.75 -8.12
C LEU A 18 -2.40 5.85 -8.80
N LYS A 19 -3.58 6.36 -9.13
CA LYS A 19 -4.57 5.54 -9.81
C LYS A 19 -4.01 5.04 -11.13
N GLY A 20 -4.13 3.74 -11.37
CA GLY A 20 -3.60 3.12 -12.57
C GLY A 20 -2.15 2.71 -12.47
N LYS A 21 -1.48 3.06 -11.38
CA LYS A 21 -0.08 2.71 -11.21
C LYS A 21 0.07 1.33 -10.62
N LYS A 22 1.23 0.74 -10.84
CA LYS A 22 1.52 -0.60 -10.35
C LYS A 22 1.91 -0.59 -8.90
N VAL A 23 1.70 -1.74 -8.26
CA VAL A 23 2.08 -1.94 -6.86
C VAL A 23 3.00 -3.13 -6.78
N LYS A 24 4.10 -2.99 -6.08
CA LYS A 24 5.05 -4.08 -5.85
C LYS A 24 5.31 -4.25 -4.37
N THR A 25 5.51 -5.50 -4.00
CA THR A 25 5.88 -5.85 -2.63
C THR A 25 7.36 -5.57 -2.43
N ASN A 26 7.82 -5.64 -1.19
CA ASN A 26 9.22 -5.31 -0.92
C ASN A 26 10.17 -6.35 -1.51
N ASP A 27 9.68 -7.55 -1.84
CA ASP A 27 10.50 -8.54 -2.53
C ASP A 27 10.36 -8.47 -4.05
N GLY A 28 9.75 -7.39 -4.55
CA GLY A 28 9.74 -7.11 -5.99
C GLY A 28 8.64 -7.79 -6.78
N LYS A 29 7.66 -8.38 -6.11
CA LYS A 29 6.57 -9.05 -6.82
C LYS A 29 5.49 -8.05 -7.16
N GLU A 30 5.00 -8.10 -8.38
CA GLU A 30 3.95 -7.19 -8.79
C GLU A 30 2.60 -7.69 -8.32
N LEU A 31 1.86 -6.84 -7.61
CA LEU A 31 0.53 -7.19 -7.13
C LEU A 31 -0.58 -6.83 -8.10
N GLY A 32 -0.32 -5.86 -8.97
CA GLY A 32 -1.33 -5.41 -9.91
C GLY A 32 -1.34 -3.90 -10.01
N GLU A 33 -2.50 -3.35 -10.36
CA GLU A 33 -2.67 -1.92 -10.58
C GLU A 33 -3.69 -1.37 -9.61
N ILE A 34 -3.49 -0.12 -9.24
CA ILE A 34 -4.38 0.57 -8.31
C ILE A 34 -5.65 0.99 -9.05
N LYS A 35 -6.80 0.59 -8.52
CA LYS A 35 -8.09 0.91 -9.13
C LYS A 35 -8.90 1.93 -8.35
N GLU A 36 -8.82 1.89 -7.03
CA GLU A 36 -9.62 2.77 -6.19
C GLU A 36 -8.90 3.05 -4.90
N PHE A 37 -9.37 4.09 -4.23
CA PHE A 37 -8.88 4.45 -2.91
C PHE A 37 -10.05 4.63 -1.97
N THR A 38 -9.86 4.25 -0.72
CA THR A 38 -10.72 4.72 0.36
C THR A 38 -9.83 5.51 1.28
N GLN A 39 -10.40 5.96 2.38
CA GLN A 39 -9.60 6.67 3.36
C GLN A 39 -8.45 5.82 3.86
N ASN A 40 -8.68 4.52 4.07
CA ASN A 40 -7.71 3.64 4.71
C ASN A 40 -7.07 2.63 3.79
N TYR A 41 -7.62 2.41 2.61
CA TYR A 41 -7.21 1.31 1.75
C TYR A 41 -6.96 1.73 0.33
N VAL A 42 -6.17 0.91 -0.34
CA VAL A 42 -5.95 1.02 -1.79
C VAL A 42 -6.43 -0.29 -2.39
N LYS A 43 -7.30 -0.22 -3.38
CA LYS A 43 -7.76 -1.43 -4.07
C LYS A 43 -6.85 -1.71 -5.24
N VAL A 44 -6.29 -2.91 -5.28
CA VAL A 44 -5.35 -3.33 -6.30
C VAL A 44 -5.94 -4.53 -7.02
N GLU A 45 -5.91 -4.50 -8.36
CA GLU A 45 -6.39 -5.60 -9.16
C GLU A 45 -5.30 -6.16 -10.05
N LYS A 46 -5.30 -7.46 -10.19
CA LYS A 46 -4.35 -8.16 -11.03
C LYS A 46 -5.10 -9.11 -11.94
N GLY A 47 -4.64 -9.20 -13.20
CA GLY A 47 -5.20 -10.14 -14.14
C GLY A 47 -6.26 -9.52 -15.02
N THR A 48 -6.54 -10.18 -16.14
CA THR A 48 -7.53 -9.70 -17.09
C THR A 48 -8.68 -10.68 -17.24
N LEU A 49 -8.38 -11.96 -17.29
CA LEU A 49 -9.43 -12.97 -17.43
C LEU A 49 -9.99 -13.35 -16.07
N LYS A 50 -9.10 -13.60 -15.14
CA LYS A 50 -9.47 -13.96 -13.80
C LYS A 50 -8.88 -12.93 -12.90
N LYS A 51 -9.66 -11.95 -12.54
CA LYS A 51 -9.15 -10.83 -11.75
C LYS A 51 -9.06 -11.19 -10.29
N GLU A 52 -7.97 -10.81 -9.67
CA GLU A 52 -7.79 -10.90 -8.24
C GLU A 52 -7.74 -9.50 -7.71
N SER A 53 -8.43 -9.27 -6.60
CA SER A 53 -8.46 -7.95 -5.99
C SER A 53 -7.98 -8.04 -4.57
N TYR A 54 -7.25 -7.00 -4.16
CA TYR A 54 -6.75 -6.89 -2.81
C TYR A 54 -7.08 -5.52 -2.29
N TRP A 55 -7.54 -5.46 -1.06
CA TRP A 55 -7.66 -4.19 -0.35
C TRP A 55 -6.43 -4.07 0.53
N ILE A 56 -5.53 -3.20 0.15
CA ILE A 56 -4.24 -3.05 0.83
C ILE A 56 -4.32 -1.83 1.73
N PRO A 57 -4.10 -1.99 3.04
CA PRO A 57 -4.17 -0.83 3.92
C PRO A 57 -3.02 0.13 3.62
N LYS A 58 -3.32 1.41 3.69
CA LYS A 58 -2.31 2.41 3.37
C LYS A 58 -1.10 2.34 4.29
N TYR A 59 -1.28 1.82 5.50
CA TYR A 59 -0.15 1.79 6.42
C TYR A 59 0.98 0.85 5.98
N VAL A 60 0.74 -0.06 5.04
CA VAL A 60 1.84 -0.89 4.56
C VAL A 60 2.53 -0.31 3.33
N ALA A 61 2.07 0.83 2.84
CA ALA A 61 2.72 1.49 1.71
C ALA A 61 3.96 2.23 2.22
N ASP A 62 5.04 2.16 1.45
CA ASP A 62 6.30 2.75 1.88
C ASP A 62 6.68 3.97 1.07
N ALA A 63 6.67 3.86 -0.25
CA ALA A 63 7.06 5.00 -1.09
C ALA A 63 6.58 4.78 -2.51
N TYR A 64 6.44 5.89 -3.22
CA TYR A 64 6.12 5.89 -4.65
C TYR A 64 7.36 6.39 -5.38
N ASP A 65 7.79 5.68 -6.41
CA ASP A 65 9.02 6.06 -7.09
C ASP A 65 8.77 6.81 -8.40
N GLY A 66 7.53 7.21 -8.66
CA GLY A 66 7.16 7.86 -9.90
C GLY A 66 6.48 6.92 -10.88
N HIS A 67 6.61 5.64 -10.66
CA HIS A 67 6.04 4.60 -11.53
C HIS A 67 5.30 3.54 -10.75
N THR A 68 5.77 3.22 -9.58
CA THR A 68 5.30 2.06 -8.80
C THR A 68 5.16 2.45 -7.35
N LEU A 69 4.09 1.98 -6.72
CA LEU A 69 3.94 2.08 -5.28
C LEU A 69 4.60 0.86 -4.65
N TRP A 70 5.56 1.09 -3.78
CA TRP A 70 6.28 0.02 -3.11
C TRP A 70 5.74 -0.17 -1.71
N LEU A 71 5.55 -1.44 -1.34
CA LEU A 71 5.04 -1.80 -0.03
C LEU A 71 6.18 -2.22 0.89
N LEU A 72 5.92 -2.17 2.18
CA LEU A 72 6.87 -2.63 3.18
C LEU A 72 6.91 -4.14 3.30
N ILE A 73 5.88 -4.83 2.80
CA ILE A 73 5.68 -6.23 3.13
C ILE A 73 5.90 -7.08 1.90
N SER A 74 6.10 -8.37 2.13
CA SER A 74 6.34 -9.32 1.06
C SER A 74 5.04 -9.78 0.42
N ASP A 75 5.17 -10.42 -0.73
CA ASP A 75 4.04 -11.02 -1.42
C ASP A 75 3.33 -12.03 -0.53
N GLN A 76 4.09 -12.85 0.17
CA GLN A 76 3.50 -13.83 1.05
C GLN A 76 2.69 -13.18 2.16
N GLU A 77 3.21 -12.10 2.71
CA GLU A 77 2.51 -11.39 3.78
C GLU A 77 1.21 -10.78 3.27
N VAL A 78 1.20 -10.28 2.03
CA VAL A 78 -0.03 -9.77 1.44
C VAL A 78 -1.07 -10.87 1.35
N LEU A 79 -0.66 -12.03 0.84
CA LEU A 79 -1.58 -13.14 0.67
C LEU A 79 -2.13 -13.66 1.99
N GLU A 80 -1.31 -13.62 3.03
CA GLU A 80 -1.75 -14.12 4.32
C GLU A 80 -2.63 -13.16 5.07
N ARG A 81 -2.42 -11.85 4.89
CA ARG A 81 -3.08 -10.87 5.74
C ARG A 81 -4.09 -10.00 5.03
N PHE A 82 -3.85 -9.71 3.74
CA PHE A 82 -4.60 -8.63 3.11
C PHE A 82 -5.32 -9.04 1.84
N LYS A 83 -5.46 -10.32 1.60
CA LYS A 83 -6.27 -10.79 0.51
C LYS A 83 -7.70 -10.90 0.99
N PHE A 84 -8.46 -9.83 0.82
CA PHE A 84 -9.82 -9.81 1.29
C PHE A 84 -10.71 -10.29 0.17
N GLY A 85 -10.95 -11.54 0.20
CA GLY A 85 -11.96 -12.29 -0.43
C GLY A 85 -12.40 -11.91 -1.76
N GLU A 86 -11.66 -11.80 -2.72
CA GLU A 86 -12.23 -11.62 -3.93
C GLU A 86 -12.62 -12.90 -4.53
N LYS A 87 -13.79 -12.97 -5.06
CA LYS A 87 -14.24 -14.07 -5.85
C LYS A 87 -14.64 -13.53 -7.18
N GLU A 88 -14.39 -14.31 -8.18
CA GLU A 88 -14.71 -13.93 -9.52
C GLU A 88 -16.17 -13.52 -9.62
N GLY A 89 -16.42 -12.34 -10.16
CA GLY A 89 -17.77 -11.89 -10.39
C GLY A 89 -18.48 -11.31 -9.20
N GLU A 90 -17.84 -11.23 -8.05
CA GLU A 90 -18.46 -10.66 -6.87
C GLU A 90 -17.95 -9.26 -6.62
N PHE A 91 -18.86 -8.43 -6.11
CA PHE A 91 -18.51 -7.10 -5.68
C PHE A 91 -17.88 -7.17 -4.31
N MET A 92 -16.72 -6.56 -4.17
CA MET A 92 -15.99 -6.59 -2.91
C MET A 92 -15.87 -5.19 -2.37
N GLU A 93 -16.24 -5.03 -1.11
CA GLU A 93 -16.12 -3.75 -0.44
C GLU A 93 -14.88 -3.74 0.42
N ALA A 94 -14.38 -2.55 0.68
CA ALA A 94 -13.25 -2.40 1.57
C ALA A 94 -13.63 -2.91 2.96
N PRO A 95 -12.67 -3.46 3.70
CA PRO A 95 -12.94 -3.87 5.07
C PRO A 95 -13.38 -2.69 5.91
N SER A 96 -14.07 -2.97 6.99
CA SER A 96 -14.58 -1.94 7.88
C SER A 96 -13.45 -1.26 8.63
N SER A 97 -13.75 -0.11 9.22
CA SER A 97 -12.74 0.57 10.02
C SER A 97 -12.38 -0.23 11.25
N GLU A 98 -13.30 -1.05 11.72
CA GLU A 98 -13.02 -1.95 12.83
C GLU A 98 -11.98 -3.00 12.43
N GLN A 99 -12.17 -3.59 11.26
CA GLN A 99 -11.22 -4.54 10.73
C GLN A 99 -9.86 -3.89 10.49
N TYR A 100 -9.89 -2.68 9.97
CA TYR A 100 -8.66 -1.93 9.73
C TYR A 100 -7.87 -1.75 11.03
N SER A 101 -8.55 -1.36 12.10
CA SER A 101 -7.90 -1.15 13.38
C SER A 101 -7.31 -2.43 13.94
N LYS A 102 -8.04 -3.52 13.83
CA LYS A 102 -7.54 -4.82 14.29
C LYS A 102 -6.30 -5.24 13.52
N ASP A 103 -6.36 -5.08 12.21
CA ASP A 103 -5.23 -5.49 11.38
C ASP A 103 -4.02 -4.62 11.64
N PHE A 104 -4.25 -3.34 11.92
CA PHE A 104 -3.13 -2.46 12.23
C PHE A 104 -2.46 -2.86 13.53
N GLU A 105 -3.25 -3.23 14.54
CA GLU A 105 -2.64 -3.66 15.81
C GLU A 105 -1.77 -4.89 15.61
N THR A 106 -2.21 -5.81 14.79
CA THR A 106 -1.41 -6.99 14.46
C THR A 106 -0.15 -6.59 13.71
N PHE A 107 -0.30 -5.70 12.74
CA PHE A 107 0.83 -5.26 11.92
C PHE A 107 1.90 -4.56 12.77
N LYS A 108 1.47 -3.74 13.72
CA LYS A 108 2.38 -3.01 14.59
C LYS A 108 3.35 -3.94 15.31
N GLY A 109 2.89 -5.13 15.65
CA GLY A 109 3.73 -6.08 16.35
C GLY A 109 4.53 -6.98 15.45
N SER A 110 4.37 -6.86 14.15
CA SER A 110 5.06 -7.74 13.21
C SER A 110 6.46 -7.20 12.91
N PRO A 111 7.32 -8.05 12.36
CA PRO A 111 8.65 -7.56 11.98
C PRO A 111 8.62 -6.39 11.00
N SER A 112 7.65 -6.36 10.10
CA SER A 112 7.56 -5.27 9.13
C SER A 112 7.06 -3.97 9.73
N GLY A 113 6.23 -4.06 10.76
CA GLY A 113 5.62 -2.87 11.35
C GLY A 113 6.31 -2.36 12.59
N LYS A 114 7.14 -3.20 13.18
CA LYS A 114 7.82 -2.86 14.41
C LYS A 114 8.82 -1.76 14.15
N ASP A 115 8.85 -0.77 15.01
CA ASP A 115 9.81 0.34 14.93
C ASP A 115 9.67 1.17 13.67
N ARG A 116 8.53 1.10 13.02
CA ARG A 116 8.31 1.87 11.83
C ARG A 116 7.99 3.31 12.19
N GLU A 117 8.65 4.26 11.53
CA GLU A 117 8.44 5.67 11.80
C GLU A 117 7.46 6.32 10.84
N TYR A 118 7.56 5.98 9.56
CA TYR A 118 6.70 6.60 8.57
C TYR A 118 5.39 5.83 8.48
N ARG A 119 4.28 6.56 8.51
CA ARG A 119 2.96 5.95 8.40
C ARG A 119 2.19 6.64 7.29
N SER A 120 2.16 6.00 6.15
CA SER A 120 1.51 6.55 4.96
C SER A 120 0.01 6.70 5.13
N ASP A 121 -0.59 5.96 6.06
CA ASP A 121 -2.03 6.06 6.25
C ASP A 121 -2.43 7.34 6.99
N LEU A 122 -1.47 8.02 7.60
CA LEU A 122 -1.74 9.26 8.30
C LEU A 122 -1.56 10.48 7.42
N GLU A 123 -1.08 10.29 6.21
CA GLU A 123 -0.76 11.39 5.33
C GLU A 123 -1.74 11.47 4.18
N GLU A 124 -2.05 12.67 3.74
CA GLU A 124 -2.86 12.85 2.54
C GLU A 124 -2.06 12.55 1.29
N ASN A 125 -0.76 12.55 1.41
CA ASN A 125 0.16 12.32 0.30
C ASN A 125 0.99 11.09 0.60
N ILE A 126 1.53 10.50 -0.46
CA ILE A 126 2.53 9.44 -0.30
C ILE A 126 3.87 10.04 -0.67
N ARG A 127 4.89 9.72 0.09
CA ARG A 127 6.23 10.26 -0.20
C ARG A 127 6.77 9.67 -1.49
N VAL A 128 7.56 10.48 -2.20
CA VAL A 128 8.18 10.06 -3.44
C VAL A 128 9.67 9.83 -3.20
N VAL A 129 10.13 8.64 -3.55
CA VAL A 129 11.54 8.28 -3.43
C VAL A 129 11.93 7.66 -4.76
N GLU A 130 12.54 8.46 -5.63
CA GLU A 130 12.73 8.06 -7.02
C GLU A 130 13.60 6.84 -7.22
N ASN A 131 14.59 6.65 -6.36
CA ASN A 131 15.45 5.49 -6.50
C ASN A 131 15.14 4.42 -5.45
N TYR A 132 13.88 4.34 -5.07
CA TYR A 132 13.47 3.45 -4.00
C TYR A 132 13.89 2.00 -4.25
N GLU A 133 13.81 1.55 -5.49
CA GLU A 133 14.13 0.17 -5.82
C GLU A 133 15.56 -0.17 -5.42
N ASN A 134 16.45 0.81 -5.48
CA ASN A 134 17.86 0.57 -5.18
C ASN A 134 18.18 0.69 -3.71
N ILE A 135 17.35 1.41 -2.95
CA ILE A 135 17.68 1.68 -1.55
C ILE A 135 16.73 0.99 -0.57
N ARG A 136 15.70 0.33 -1.08
CA ARG A 136 14.73 -0.32 -0.19
C ARG A 136 15.40 -1.39 0.64
N SER A 137 14.83 -1.55 1.83
CA SER A 137 15.32 -2.56 2.75
C SER A 137 14.71 -3.89 2.36
N TYR A 138 15.43 -4.67 1.61
CA TYR A 138 14.91 -5.91 1.10
C TYR A 138 15.57 -7.08 1.81
N LYS A 139 14.79 -8.00 2.24
CA LYS A 139 15.29 -9.18 2.94
C LYS A 139 14.94 -10.44 2.20
#